data_159c807358ea75ce01a1e7c49a15f4d3
#
_entry.id   159c807358ea75ce01a1e7c49a15f4d3
#
_cell.length_a   1.000
_cell.length_b   1.000
_cell.length_c   1.000
_cell.angle_alpha   90.00
_cell.angle_beta   90.00
_cell.angle_gamma   90.00
#
_symmetry.space_group_name_H-M   'P 1'
#
loop_
_entity.id
_entity.type
_entity.pdbx_description
1 polymer ?
#
loop_
_entity_poly.entity_id
_entity_poly.type
_entity_poly.pdbx_seq_one_letter_code
_entity_poly.pdbx_strand_id
1 'polypeptide(L)'
;MNDLATLGFHHITMVSTDARRTLHFYRDLLGMDLVKKTVNFDDPSAYHLYFGRETGEPGTILTFFEWPRSRRGHWGVGGVHHLALGVATPDAQLKWKRRLSEAGVRVSGPLDRGYFRSIYFSDPDGQILEIATHGPGYAIDEPPEALGQ
;
A
#
# COMPACT_ATOMS: atom_id res chain seq x y z
N MET A 1 9.56 -17.91 -22.72
CA MET A 1 8.77 -17.54 -21.51
C MET A 1 7.53 -18.40 -21.50
N ASN A 2 7.09 -18.84 -20.33
CA ASN A 2 5.84 -19.58 -20.23
C ASN A 2 4.68 -18.59 -20.40
N ASP A 3 3.88 -18.75 -21.45
CA ASP A 3 2.75 -17.86 -21.80
C ASP A 3 1.65 -17.80 -20.71
N LEU A 4 1.73 -18.71 -19.71
CA LEU A 4 0.82 -18.77 -18.55
C LEU A 4 1.39 -18.09 -17.30
N ALA A 5 2.58 -17.50 -17.36
CA ALA A 5 3.16 -16.80 -16.21
C ALA A 5 2.48 -15.45 -15.97
N THR A 6 2.10 -15.18 -14.71
CA THR A 6 1.68 -13.82 -14.31
C THR A 6 2.91 -12.91 -14.25
N LEU A 7 2.70 -11.61 -14.45
CA LEU A 7 3.75 -10.59 -14.36
C LEU A 7 3.86 -9.96 -12.95
N GLY A 8 3.23 -10.57 -11.95
CA GLY A 8 3.12 -10.03 -10.60
C GLY A 8 1.81 -9.29 -10.36
N PHE A 9 1.78 -8.45 -9.34
CA PHE A 9 0.58 -7.66 -9.04
C PHE A 9 0.31 -6.62 -10.13
N HIS A 10 -0.96 -6.49 -10.52
CA HIS A 10 -1.44 -5.38 -11.35
C HIS A 10 -1.93 -4.24 -10.46
N HIS A 11 -2.91 -4.51 -9.59
CA HIS A 11 -3.47 -3.57 -8.63
C HIS A 11 -4.08 -4.32 -7.43
N ILE A 12 -4.34 -3.57 -6.36
CA ILE A 12 -5.10 -4.03 -5.21
C ILE A 12 -6.28 -3.08 -5.03
N THR A 13 -7.49 -3.63 -4.85
CA THR A 13 -8.71 -2.87 -4.61
C THR A 13 -9.15 -3.00 -3.15
N MET A 14 -9.41 -1.85 -2.54
CA MET A 14 -9.86 -1.72 -1.17
C MET A 14 -11.20 -1.00 -1.11
N VAL A 15 -11.84 -1.01 0.03
CA VAL A 15 -13.08 -0.28 0.31
C VAL A 15 -12.76 0.88 1.24
N SER A 16 -13.26 2.07 0.92
CA SER A 16 -13.18 3.26 1.77
C SER A 16 -14.56 3.79 2.10
N THR A 17 -14.66 4.52 3.20
CA THR A 17 -15.92 5.13 3.63
C THR A 17 -16.13 6.55 3.07
N ASP A 18 -15.07 7.22 2.65
CA ASP A 18 -15.09 8.63 2.21
C ASP A 18 -14.01 8.93 1.20
N ALA A 19 -14.40 9.19 -0.03
CA ALA A 19 -13.49 9.45 -1.15
C ALA A 19 -12.60 10.69 -0.93
N ARG A 20 -13.10 11.75 -0.26
CA ARG A 20 -12.31 12.95 0.03
C ARG A 20 -11.19 12.66 1.00
N ARG A 21 -11.51 11.94 2.07
CA ARG A 21 -10.55 11.54 3.11
C ARG A 21 -9.50 10.59 2.53
N THR A 22 -9.92 9.67 1.67
CA THR A 22 -9.01 8.78 0.93
C THR A 22 -8.08 9.56 0.00
N LEU A 23 -8.62 10.52 -0.77
CA LEU A 23 -7.83 11.42 -1.61
C LEU A 23 -6.78 12.20 -0.80
N HIS A 24 -7.19 12.82 0.30
CA HIS A 24 -6.27 13.57 1.15
C HIS A 24 -5.14 12.69 1.68
N PHE A 25 -5.45 11.48 2.11
CA PHE A 25 -4.45 10.57 2.66
C PHE A 25 -3.49 10.04 1.59
N TYR A 26 -4.00 9.45 0.52
CA TYR A 26 -3.15 8.78 -0.47
C TYR A 26 -2.48 9.75 -1.44
N ARG A 27 -3.16 10.79 -1.88
CA ARG A 27 -2.57 11.79 -2.78
C ARG A 27 -1.76 12.84 -2.02
N ASP A 28 -2.38 13.53 -1.03
CA ASP A 28 -1.76 14.73 -0.46
C ASP A 28 -0.70 14.37 0.60
N LEU A 29 -0.95 13.32 1.41
CA LEU A 29 -0.02 12.90 2.45
C LEU A 29 1.00 11.89 1.92
N LEU A 30 0.57 10.80 1.27
CA LEU A 30 1.47 9.77 0.75
C LEU A 30 2.10 10.14 -0.61
N GLY A 31 1.60 11.16 -1.31
CA GLY A 31 2.18 11.64 -2.55
C GLY A 31 1.97 10.72 -3.75
N MET A 32 0.94 9.86 -3.71
CA MET A 32 0.58 9.03 -4.86
C MET A 32 -0.20 9.86 -5.89
N ASP A 33 0.02 9.60 -7.15
CA ASP A 33 -0.76 10.23 -8.22
C ASP A 33 -2.18 9.66 -8.27
N LEU A 34 -3.18 10.53 -8.35
CA LEU A 34 -4.54 10.10 -8.69
C LEU A 34 -4.61 9.88 -10.20
N VAL A 35 -4.42 8.64 -10.64
CA VAL A 35 -4.36 8.31 -12.06
C VAL A 35 -5.74 8.18 -12.71
N LYS A 36 -6.77 7.87 -11.93
CA LYS A 36 -8.16 7.88 -12.40
C LYS A 36 -9.15 8.08 -11.27
N LYS A 37 -10.22 8.81 -11.60
CA LYS A 37 -11.45 8.89 -10.81
C LYS A 37 -12.61 8.54 -11.73
N THR A 38 -13.37 7.51 -11.36
CA THR A 38 -14.55 7.05 -12.11
C THR A 38 -15.61 6.56 -11.13
N VAL A 39 -16.67 5.97 -11.65
CA VAL A 39 -17.68 5.26 -10.86
C VAL A 39 -17.38 3.75 -10.90
N ASN A 40 -17.83 3.04 -9.88
CA ASN A 40 -17.80 1.59 -9.91
C ASN A 40 -18.78 1.09 -11.01
N PHE A 41 -18.30 0.21 -11.89
CA PHE A 41 -19.12 -0.30 -12.99
C PHE A 41 -20.30 -1.17 -12.53
N ASP A 42 -20.14 -1.84 -11.38
CA ASP A 42 -21.20 -2.67 -10.77
C ASP A 42 -22.16 -1.83 -9.91
N ASP A 43 -21.72 -0.69 -9.41
CA ASP A 43 -22.51 0.27 -8.63
C ASP A 43 -22.14 1.71 -9.02
N PRO A 44 -22.81 2.30 -10.03
CA PRO A 44 -22.49 3.64 -10.52
C PRO A 44 -22.70 4.78 -9.52
N SER A 45 -23.33 4.51 -8.37
CA SER A 45 -23.47 5.48 -7.27
C SER A 45 -22.18 5.63 -6.44
N ALA A 46 -21.23 4.71 -6.54
CA ALA A 46 -20.00 4.67 -5.78
C ALA A 46 -18.82 5.18 -6.61
N TYR A 47 -18.00 6.04 -6.01
CA TYR A 47 -16.72 6.43 -6.62
C TYR A 47 -15.75 5.26 -6.66
N HIS A 48 -14.97 5.20 -7.74
CA HIS A 48 -13.82 4.34 -7.89
C HIS A 48 -12.58 5.19 -8.13
N LEU A 49 -11.67 5.19 -7.16
CA LEU A 49 -10.43 5.97 -7.19
C LEU A 49 -9.26 5.04 -7.48
N TYR A 50 -8.34 5.51 -8.30
CA TYR A 50 -7.11 4.80 -8.64
C TYR A 50 -5.91 5.68 -8.32
N PHE A 51 -5.04 5.21 -7.45
CA PHE A 51 -3.77 5.84 -7.11
C PHE A 51 -2.64 4.99 -7.64
N GLY A 52 -1.56 5.61 -8.09
CA GLY A 52 -0.42 4.89 -8.61
C GLY A 52 0.80 5.79 -8.76
N ARG A 53 1.75 5.35 -9.56
CA ARG A 53 2.88 6.16 -9.98
C ARG A 53 2.66 6.62 -11.42
N GLU A 54 3.02 7.88 -11.71
CA GLU A 54 2.97 8.46 -13.05
C GLU A 54 1.61 8.27 -13.73
N THR A 55 1.55 7.41 -14.74
CA THR A 55 0.34 7.15 -15.53
C THR A 55 -0.44 5.91 -15.07
N GLY A 56 -0.01 5.28 -13.97
CA GLY A 56 -0.63 4.06 -13.43
C GLY A 56 0.09 2.79 -13.88
N GLU A 57 1.36 2.66 -13.49
CA GLU A 57 2.15 1.46 -13.79
C GLU A 57 1.59 0.25 -13.04
N PRO A 58 1.38 -0.91 -13.73
CA PRO A 58 1.01 -2.16 -13.06
C PRO A 58 1.98 -2.49 -11.91
N GLY A 59 1.44 -2.96 -10.79
CA GLY A 59 2.21 -3.20 -9.57
C GLY A 59 2.34 -2.02 -8.63
N THR A 60 2.00 -0.81 -9.07
CA THR A 60 2.01 0.40 -8.23
C THR A 60 0.62 0.90 -7.85
N ILE A 61 -0.44 0.24 -8.32
CA ILE A 61 -1.80 0.76 -8.28
C ILE A 61 -2.54 0.26 -7.05
N LEU A 62 -3.06 1.22 -6.27
CA LEU A 62 -4.06 1.01 -5.24
C LEU A 62 -5.38 1.61 -5.69
N THR A 63 -6.47 0.87 -5.57
CA THR A 63 -7.80 1.38 -5.94
C THR A 63 -8.75 1.32 -4.75
N PHE A 64 -9.80 2.15 -4.79
CA PHE A 64 -10.78 2.24 -3.71
C PHE A 64 -12.19 2.37 -4.28
N PHE A 65 -13.08 1.48 -3.80
CA PHE A 65 -14.51 1.71 -3.88
C PHE A 65 -14.98 2.53 -2.69
N GLU A 66 -15.73 3.60 -2.93
CA GLU A 66 -16.36 4.34 -1.85
C GLU A 66 -17.69 3.69 -1.46
N TRP A 67 -17.68 2.96 -0.36
CA TRP A 67 -18.88 2.33 0.22
C TRP A 67 -19.08 2.79 1.67
N PRO A 68 -19.73 3.95 1.89
CA PRO A 68 -19.82 4.60 3.20
C PRO A 68 -20.54 3.77 4.27
N ARG A 69 -21.40 2.83 3.85
CA ARG A 69 -22.21 1.99 4.74
C ARG A 69 -21.61 0.61 4.98
N SER A 70 -20.47 0.30 4.41
CA SER A 70 -19.83 -0.99 4.61
C SER A 70 -19.34 -1.15 6.05
N ARG A 71 -19.39 -2.39 6.53
CA ARG A 71 -18.81 -2.73 7.82
C ARG A 71 -17.31 -2.55 7.77
N ARG A 72 -16.72 -2.13 8.89
CA ARG A 72 -15.28 -2.06 9.03
C ARG A 72 -14.67 -3.45 8.85
N GLY A 73 -13.59 -3.54 8.09
CA GLY A 73 -12.86 -4.78 7.88
C GLY A 73 -12.22 -5.29 9.18
N HIS A 74 -12.02 -6.59 9.25
CA HIS A 74 -11.31 -7.26 10.33
C HIS A 74 -10.25 -8.17 9.73
N TRP A 75 -9.18 -8.38 10.47
CA TRP A 75 -8.21 -9.39 10.08
C TRP A 75 -8.83 -10.77 10.22
N GLY A 76 -8.56 -11.62 9.25
CA GLY A 76 -9.05 -12.98 9.25
C GLY A 76 -8.45 -13.77 8.11
N VAL A 77 -8.63 -15.07 8.17
CA VAL A 77 -8.18 -15.97 7.11
C VAL A 77 -8.79 -15.56 5.78
N GLY A 78 -7.95 -15.43 4.76
CA GLY A 78 -8.34 -14.93 3.43
C GLY A 78 -8.33 -13.41 3.27
N GLY A 79 -8.13 -12.63 4.35
CA GLY A 79 -8.00 -11.18 4.30
C GLY A 79 -6.56 -10.72 4.12
N VAL A 80 -6.38 -9.54 3.53
CA VAL A 80 -5.08 -8.86 3.50
C VAL A 80 -4.78 -8.29 4.88
N HIS A 81 -3.63 -8.63 5.46
CA HIS A 81 -3.23 -8.10 6.77
C HIS A 81 -2.73 -6.66 6.65
N HIS A 82 -1.81 -6.39 5.76
CA HIS A 82 -1.27 -5.05 5.48
C HIS A 82 -0.75 -4.95 4.05
N LEU A 83 -0.49 -3.72 3.63
CA LEU A 83 0.16 -3.39 2.36
C LEU A 83 1.49 -2.70 2.65
N ALA A 84 2.55 -3.14 2.01
CA ALA A 84 3.87 -2.54 2.15
C ALA A 84 4.24 -1.72 0.92
N LEU A 85 4.61 -0.46 1.16
CA LEU A 85 5.15 0.47 0.17
C LEU A 85 6.67 0.51 0.30
N GLY A 86 7.38 0.38 -0.80
CA GLY A 86 8.83 0.33 -0.81
C GLY A 86 9.50 1.70 -0.79
N VAL A 87 10.61 1.81 -0.05
CA VAL A 87 11.54 2.94 -0.12
C VAL A 87 12.97 2.43 -0.28
N ALA A 88 13.80 3.22 -0.96
CA ALA A 88 15.14 2.77 -1.31
C ALA A 88 16.08 2.64 -0.11
N THR A 89 15.96 3.52 0.89
CA THR A 89 16.95 3.64 1.97
C THR A 89 16.31 3.81 3.35
N PRO A 90 17.03 3.45 4.44
CA PRO A 90 16.60 3.76 5.81
C PRO A 90 16.36 5.26 6.06
N ASP A 91 17.16 6.14 5.46
CA ASP A 91 16.98 7.59 5.59
C ASP A 91 15.68 8.06 4.97
N ALA A 92 15.31 7.52 3.81
CA ALA A 92 14.02 7.79 3.18
C ALA A 92 12.87 7.33 4.09
N GLN A 93 12.99 6.16 4.72
CA GLN A 93 12.01 5.66 5.68
C GLN A 93 11.85 6.58 6.91
N LEU A 94 12.95 7.11 7.46
CA LEU A 94 12.91 8.04 8.60
C LEU A 94 12.24 9.36 8.22
N LYS A 95 12.47 9.88 7.01
CA LYS A 95 11.76 11.05 6.49
C LYS A 95 10.26 10.80 6.39
N TRP A 96 9.85 9.61 5.93
CA TRP A 96 8.45 9.21 5.91
C TRP A 96 7.86 9.12 7.31
N LYS A 97 8.56 8.51 8.26
CA LYS A 97 8.11 8.45 9.65
C LYS A 97 7.86 9.86 10.21
N ARG A 98 8.78 10.78 9.97
CA ARG A 98 8.65 12.18 10.39
C ARG A 98 7.43 12.84 9.75
N ARG A 99 7.29 12.77 8.41
CA ARG A 99 6.17 13.36 7.66
C ARG A 99 4.82 12.87 8.17
N LEU A 100 4.67 11.56 8.38
CA LEU A 100 3.44 10.96 8.88
C LEU A 100 3.14 11.43 10.32
N SER A 101 4.15 11.47 11.18
CA SER A 101 4.00 11.94 12.57
C SER A 101 3.63 13.42 12.64
N GLU A 102 4.23 14.28 11.81
CA GLU A 102 3.90 15.70 11.70
C GLU A 102 2.46 15.92 11.19
N ALA A 103 1.93 15.01 10.38
CA ALA A 103 0.54 14.97 9.95
C ALA A 103 -0.43 14.35 10.98
N GLY A 104 0.05 14.01 12.18
CA GLY A 104 -0.77 13.42 13.24
C GLY A 104 -1.05 11.93 13.08
N VAL A 105 -0.42 11.24 12.14
CA VAL A 105 -0.55 9.79 11.97
C VAL A 105 0.36 9.08 12.96
N ARG A 106 -0.21 8.15 13.72
CA ARG A 106 0.58 7.31 14.63
C ARG A 106 1.43 6.32 13.83
N VAL A 107 2.74 6.32 14.07
CA VAL A 107 3.70 5.45 13.38
C VAL A 107 4.49 4.64 14.40
N SER A 108 4.57 3.33 14.22
CA SER A 108 5.44 2.44 14.97
C SER A 108 6.69 2.07 14.17
N GLY A 109 7.73 1.65 14.85
CA GLY A 109 9.04 1.33 14.26
C GLY A 109 10.00 2.53 14.22
N PRO A 110 11.14 2.43 13.55
CA PRO A 110 11.56 1.32 12.67
C PRO A 110 11.80 0.00 13.40
N LEU A 111 11.36 -1.08 12.77
CA LEU A 111 11.61 -2.45 13.21
C LEU A 111 12.51 -3.13 12.17
N ASP A 112 13.55 -3.79 12.66
CA ASP A 112 14.40 -4.64 11.83
C ASP A 112 13.72 -5.99 11.62
N ARG A 113 13.56 -6.38 10.33
CA ARG A 113 12.97 -7.66 9.93
C ARG A 113 14.03 -8.64 9.41
N GLY A 114 15.31 -8.29 9.52
CA GLY A 114 16.41 -9.05 8.93
C GLY A 114 16.59 -8.71 7.44
N TYR A 115 15.58 -8.90 6.64
CA TYR A 115 15.58 -8.71 5.18
C TYR A 115 15.31 -7.27 4.74
N PHE A 116 14.62 -6.50 5.59
CA PHE A 116 14.27 -5.10 5.40
C PHE A 116 13.92 -4.47 6.74
N ARG A 117 13.80 -3.14 6.77
CA ARG A 117 13.32 -2.39 7.94
C ARG A 117 11.92 -1.86 7.66
N SER A 118 11.09 -1.80 8.68
CA SER A 118 9.67 -1.48 8.55
C SER A 118 9.20 -0.42 9.53
N ILE A 119 8.37 0.50 9.06
CA ILE A 119 7.48 1.33 9.88
C ILE A 119 6.04 1.03 9.52
N TYR A 120 5.16 1.07 10.52
CA TYR A 120 3.74 0.75 10.34
C TYR A 120 2.85 1.90 10.80
N PHE A 121 1.76 2.09 10.08
CA PHE A 121 0.72 3.07 10.36
C PHE A 121 -0.61 2.59 9.78
N SER A 122 -1.70 3.36 10.00
CA SER A 122 -3.00 3.01 9.40
C SER A 122 -3.53 4.16 8.58
N ASP A 123 -4.27 3.81 7.54
CA ASP A 123 -5.06 4.77 6.80
C ASP A 123 -6.31 5.22 7.60
N PRO A 124 -7.10 6.19 7.11
CA PRO A 124 -8.28 6.66 7.82
C PRO A 124 -9.36 5.61 8.08
N ASP A 125 -9.41 4.56 7.27
CA ASP A 125 -10.37 3.46 7.41
C ASP A 125 -9.82 2.28 8.22
N GLY A 126 -8.55 2.36 8.64
CA GLY A 126 -7.89 1.38 9.49
C GLY A 126 -7.16 0.27 8.74
N GLN A 127 -6.98 0.41 7.42
CA GLN A 127 -6.09 -0.46 6.68
C GLN A 127 -4.66 -0.25 7.19
N ILE A 128 -4.00 -1.32 7.59
CA ILE A 128 -2.59 -1.25 7.99
C ILE A 128 -1.73 -1.08 6.76
N LEU A 129 -0.87 -0.10 6.83
CA LEU A 129 0.16 0.20 5.84
C LEU A 129 1.54 0.05 6.47
N GLU A 130 2.47 -0.34 5.65
CA GLU A 130 3.88 -0.44 5.99
C GLU A 130 4.69 0.39 5.01
N ILE A 131 5.77 1.00 5.46
CA ILE A 131 6.85 1.47 4.60
C ILE A 131 8.07 0.63 4.90
N ALA A 132 8.49 -0.16 3.91
CA ALA A 132 9.61 -1.08 3.99
C ALA A 132 10.80 -0.61 3.15
N THR A 133 12.02 -0.79 3.65
CA THR A 133 13.22 -0.57 2.84
C THR A 133 13.41 -1.73 1.85
N HIS A 134 13.99 -1.46 0.67
CA HIS A 134 14.27 -2.51 -0.30
C HIS A 134 15.40 -3.46 0.13
N GLY A 135 16.31 -3.00 0.98
CA GLY A 135 17.44 -3.79 1.41
C GLY A 135 17.44 -4.09 2.91
N PRO A 136 18.27 -5.06 3.31
CA PRO A 136 19.29 -5.78 2.52
C PRO A 136 18.73 -6.79 1.49
N GLY A 137 17.51 -7.30 1.66
CA GLY A 137 16.86 -8.25 0.74
C GLY A 137 16.92 -9.68 1.22
N TYR A 138 16.18 -10.56 0.56
CA TYR A 138 15.99 -11.95 1.00
C TYR A 138 17.22 -12.84 0.79
N ALA A 139 18.15 -12.46 -0.08
CA ALA A 139 19.36 -13.24 -0.35
C ALA A 139 20.52 -12.90 0.61
N ILE A 140 20.25 -12.32 1.79
CA ILE A 140 21.26 -11.94 2.76
C ILE A 140 21.87 -13.15 3.49
N ASP A 141 21.09 -14.19 3.70
CA ASP A 141 21.43 -15.40 4.47
C ASP A 141 21.38 -16.68 3.63
N GLU A 142 20.83 -16.63 2.42
CA GLU A 142 20.73 -17.73 1.47
C GLU A 142 21.16 -17.28 0.08
N PRO A 143 21.81 -18.14 -0.71
CA PRO A 143 22.10 -17.82 -2.10
C PRO A 143 20.78 -17.79 -2.92
N PRO A 144 20.71 -16.98 -4.01
CA PRO A 144 19.47 -16.81 -4.78
C PRO A 144 18.82 -18.11 -5.26
N GLU A 145 19.62 -19.12 -5.58
CA GLU A 145 19.17 -20.43 -6.04
C GLU A 145 18.53 -21.29 -4.94
N ALA A 146 18.76 -20.96 -3.66
CA ALA A 146 18.21 -21.66 -2.51
C ALA A 146 16.96 -20.99 -1.90
N LEU A 147 16.60 -19.81 -2.40
CA LEU A 147 15.47 -19.05 -1.86
C LEU A 147 14.18 -19.86 -1.95
N GLY A 148 13.49 -20.00 -0.81
CA GLY A 148 12.20 -20.67 -0.74
C GLY A 148 12.24 -22.20 -0.71
N GLN A 149 13.40 -22.78 -0.44
CA GLN A 149 13.58 -24.24 -0.31
C GLN A 149 13.51 -24.69 1.14
#